data_9df046c34462c9243e5573c711f69ed8
#
_entry.id   9df046c34462c9243e5573c711f69ed8
#
_cell.length_a   1.000
_cell.length_b   1.000
_cell.length_c   1.000
_cell.angle_alpha   90.00
_cell.angle_beta   90.00
_cell.angle_gamma   90.00
#
_symmetry.space_group_name_H-M   'P 1'
#
loop_
_entity.id
_entity.type
_entity.pdbx_description
1 polymer ?
#
loop_
_entity_poly.entity_id
_entity_poly.type
_entity_poly.pdbx_seq_one_letter_code
_entity_poly.pdbx_strand_id
1 'polypeptide(L)'
;MSTEKSSLHTRNLHRDPYDFEQLISCVPELKHYVFVNAYQTTTINFSIPKAVKLLNKALLEHFYHVKNWDIPDTNLCPPIPGRADYVHYIADLLAESSGEIPAGVAVKGLDIGTGANLVYPLIAHRSYGWQMLGTDISDDSLKNAQEILDQNLDLLPVIQLQQQPDPKHIFKNILKSDNRFTFSMCNPPSMIPKKLR
;
A
#
# COMPACT_ATOMS: atom_id res chain seq x y z
N MET A 1 -24.57 15.67 -1.98
CA MET A 1 -24.07 14.64 -2.92
C MET A 1 -22.57 14.62 -2.80
N SER A 2 -21.99 13.52 -2.33
CA SER A 2 -20.53 13.37 -2.29
C SER A 2 -20.04 13.12 -3.72
N THR A 3 -19.13 13.97 -4.20
CA THR A 3 -18.65 13.92 -5.58
C THR A 3 -17.56 12.85 -5.71
N GLU A 4 -17.65 12.06 -6.77
CA GLU A 4 -16.60 11.15 -7.22
C GLU A 4 -15.25 11.88 -7.27
N LYS A 5 -14.18 11.24 -6.79
CA LYS A 5 -12.82 11.76 -6.90
C LYS A 5 -12.26 11.53 -8.30
N SER A 6 -12.66 12.35 -9.24
CA SER A 6 -12.33 12.22 -10.67
C SER A 6 -10.82 12.31 -10.97
N SER A 7 -10.01 12.77 -10.02
CA SER A 7 -8.54 12.83 -10.13
C SER A 7 -7.86 11.48 -9.92
N LEU A 8 -8.55 10.48 -9.37
CA LEU A 8 -8.01 9.15 -9.18
C LEU A 8 -8.17 8.31 -10.45
N HIS A 9 -7.29 7.31 -10.60
CA HIS A 9 -7.31 6.37 -11.71
C HIS A 9 -8.69 5.68 -11.86
N THR A 10 -9.13 5.41 -13.08
CA THR A 10 -10.47 4.85 -13.35
C THR A 10 -10.75 3.51 -12.67
N ARG A 11 -9.74 2.68 -12.47
CA ARG A 11 -9.82 1.40 -11.74
C ARG A 11 -9.64 1.52 -10.24
N ASN A 12 -9.39 2.73 -9.71
CA ASN A 12 -9.16 2.92 -8.29
C ASN A 12 -10.47 2.75 -7.51
N LEU A 13 -10.49 1.80 -6.57
CA LEU A 13 -11.65 1.50 -5.73
C LEU A 13 -12.02 2.64 -4.75
N HIS A 14 -11.17 3.66 -4.66
CA HIS A 14 -11.34 4.80 -3.74
C HIS A 14 -11.91 6.05 -4.42
N ARG A 15 -12.42 5.94 -5.65
CA ARG A 15 -13.06 7.06 -6.37
C ARG A 15 -14.36 7.49 -5.72
N ASP A 16 -15.15 6.52 -5.32
CA ASP A 16 -16.44 6.76 -4.70
C ASP A 16 -16.33 7.18 -3.22
N PRO A 17 -17.33 7.86 -2.69
CA PRO A 17 -17.46 8.13 -1.26
C PRO A 17 -17.44 6.84 -0.44
N TYR A 18 -16.78 6.86 0.70
CA TYR A 18 -16.72 5.70 1.57
C TYR A 18 -18.03 5.48 2.34
N ASP A 19 -18.45 4.23 2.39
CA ASP A 19 -19.45 3.75 3.34
C ASP A 19 -18.77 3.51 4.70
N PHE A 20 -18.87 4.49 5.59
CA PHE A 20 -18.27 4.40 6.91
C PHE A 20 -18.87 3.31 7.81
N GLU A 21 -20.10 2.88 7.57
CA GLU A 21 -20.70 1.77 8.33
C GLU A 21 -19.97 0.47 8.00
N GLN A 22 -19.70 0.22 6.72
CA GLN A 22 -18.90 -0.93 6.29
C GLN A 22 -17.47 -0.86 6.81
N LEU A 23 -16.81 0.31 6.75
CA LEU A 23 -15.46 0.48 7.26
C LEU A 23 -15.37 0.27 8.79
N ILE A 24 -16.37 0.74 9.53
CA ILE A 24 -16.48 0.51 10.98
C ILE A 24 -16.72 -0.98 11.28
N SER A 25 -17.46 -1.71 10.43
CA SER A 25 -17.63 -3.15 10.61
C SER A 25 -16.31 -3.93 10.49
N CYS A 26 -15.39 -3.47 9.62
CA CYS A 26 -14.04 -4.03 9.53
C CYS A 26 -13.17 -3.62 10.73
N VAL A 27 -13.20 -2.34 11.10
CA VAL A 27 -12.38 -1.78 12.18
C VAL A 27 -13.25 -0.99 13.15
N PRO A 28 -13.84 -1.65 14.18
CA PRO A 28 -14.80 -1.02 15.09
C PRO A 28 -14.27 0.22 15.84
N GLU A 29 -12.96 0.29 16.11
CA GLU A 29 -12.33 1.43 16.76
C GLU A 29 -12.45 2.72 15.95
N LEU A 30 -12.57 2.63 14.61
CA LEU A 30 -12.74 3.78 13.71
C LEU A 30 -13.97 4.62 14.08
N LYS A 31 -15.02 4.01 14.64
CA LYS A 31 -16.26 4.68 15.09
C LYS A 31 -15.99 5.90 15.97
N HIS A 32 -14.96 5.87 16.80
CA HIS A 32 -14.63 6.96 17.74
C HIS A 32 -14.08 8.22 17.03
N TYR A 33 -13.74 8.12 15.77
CA TYR A 33 -13.10 9.19 14.98
C TYR A 33 -13.97 9.67 13.82
N VAL A 34 -15.10 9.00 13.55
CA VAL A 34 -16.02 9.33 12.46
C VAL A 34 -17.04 10.35 12.95
N PHE A 35 -17.29 11.37 12.16
CA PHE A 35 -18.28 12.41 12.44
C PHE A 35 -18.87 12.95 11.13
N VAL A 36 -20.01 13.63 11.23
CA VAL A 36 -20.62 14.36 10.11
C VAL A 36 -20.12 15.81 10.16
N ASN A 37 -19.48 16.28 9.09
CA ASN A 37 -18.97 17.64 9.01
C ASN A 37 -20.07 18.68 8.66
N ALA A 38 -19.69 19.96 8.60
CA ALA A 38 -20.60 21.05 8.28
C ALA A 38 -21.25 20.93 6.88
N TYR A 39 -20.68 20.13 5.99
CA TYR A 39 -21.22 19.87 4.64
C TYR A 39 -22.10 18.61 4.58
N GLN A 40 -22.56 18.11 5.72
CA GLN A 40 -23.34 16.88 5.85
C GLN A 40 -22.65 15.64 5.25
N THR A 41 -21.33 15.61 5.30
CA THR A 41 -20.52 14.49 4.81
C THR A 41 -19.89 13.76 5.99
N THR A 42 -20.08 12.44 6.04
CA THR A 42 -19.41 11.58 7.01
C THR A 42 -17.92 11.51 6.68
N THR A 43 -17.07 11.75 7.66
CA THR A 43 -15.61 11.84 7.49
C THR A 43 -14.87 11.60 8.80
N ILE A 44 -13.53 11.70 8.75
CA ILE A 44 -12.66 11.74 9.94
C ILE A 44 -11.90 13.06 10.00
N ASN A 45 -11.30 13.35 11.14
CA ASN A 45 -10.31 14.44 11.23
C ASN A 45 -8.94 13.93 10.78
N PHE A 46 -8.51 14.32 9.58
CA PHE A 46 -7.21 13.94 8.99
C PHE A 46 -5.99 14.53 9.72
N SER A 47 -6.18 15.45 10.67
CA SER A 47 -5.10 15.95 11.54
C SER A 47 -4.79 15.01 12.72
N ILE A 48 -5.61 13.99 12.94
CA ILE A 48 -5.41 13.00 14.00
C ILE A 48 -4.74 11.76 13.39
N PRO A 49 -3.44 11.49 13.69
CA PRO A 49 -2.71 10.38 13.08
C PRO A 49 -3.38 9.01 13.30
N LYS A 50 -3.92 8.78 14.51
CA LYS A 50 -4.62 7.53 14.83
C LYS A 50 -5.90 7.35 14.00
N ALA A 51 -6.66 8.41 13.76
CA ALA A 51 -7.85 8.35 12.90
C ALA A 51 -7.48 7.97 11.46
N VAL A 52 -6.40 8.57 10.93
CA VAL A 52 -5.88 8.24 9.58
C VAL A 52 -5.40 6.79 9.50
N LYS A 53 -4.67 6.31 10.52
CA LYS A 53 -4.19 4.93 10.56
C LYS A 53 -5.37 3.93 10.59
N LEU A 54 -6.38 4.17 11.43
CA LEU A 54 -7.56 3.32 11.50
C LEU A 54 -8.39 3.36 10.22
N LEU A 55 -8.53 4.52 9.58
CA LEU A 55 -9.17 4.60 8.26
C LEU A 55 -8.41 3.77 7.23
N ASN A 56 -7.09 3.92 7.12
CA ASN A 56 -6.30 3.16 6.17
C ASN A 56 -6.33 1.64 6.44
N LYS A 57 -6.32 1.24 7.72
CA LYS A 57 -6.53 -0.15 8.13
C LYS A 57 -7.87 -0.66 7.60
N ALA A 58 -8.95 0.09 7.81
CA ALA A 58 -10.28 -0.27 7.34
C ALA A 58 -10.37 -0.32 5.81
N LEU A 59 -9.71 0.60 5.10
CA LEU A 59 -9.65 0.59 3.64
C LEU A 59 -8.92 -0.65 3.11
N LEU A 60 -7.79 -1.03 3.71
CA LEU A 60 -7.05 -2.23 3.33
C LEU A 60 -7.84 -3.50 3.61
N GLU A 61 -8.55 -3.56 4.74
CA GLU A 61 -9.37 -4.73 5.06
C GLU A 61 -10.60 -4.83 4.15
N HIS A 62 -11.33 -3.73 3.95
CA HIS A 62 -12.56 -3.73 3.17
C HIS A 62 -12.32 -3.96 1.67
N PHE A 63 -11.38 -3.24 1.07
CA PHE A 63 -11.18 -3.26 -0.38
C PHE A 63 -10.16 -4.29 -0.85
N TYR A 64 -9.18 -4.64 -0.01
CA TYR A 64 -8.06 -5.53 -0.38
C TYR A 64 -7.97 -6.78 0.47
N HIS A 65 -8.92 -7.00 1.39
CA HIS A 65 -8.98 -8.19 2.26
C HIS A 65 -7.67 -8.44 3.04
N VAL A 66 -7.00 -7.35 3.44
CA VAL A 66 -5.79 -7.39 4.28
C VAL A 66 -6.20 -7.20 5.73
N LYS A 67 -6.11 -8.26 6.50
CA LYS A 67 -6.51 -8.29 7.91
C LYS A 67 -5.39 -7.78 8.83
N ASN A 68 -5.79 -7.16 9.94
CA ASN A 68 -4.89 -6.77 11.03
C ASN A 68 -3.66 -5.93 10.60
N TRP A 69 -3.77 -5.20 9.46
CA TRP A 69 -2.70 -4.29 9.06
C TRP A 69 -2.46 -3.22 10.13
N ASP A 70 -1.21 -3.06 10.52
CA ASP A 70 -0.79 -2.01 11.45
C ASP A 70 0.65 -1.58 11.16
N ILE A 71 1.00 -0.38 11.59
CA ILE A 71 2.35 0.17 11.51
C ILE A 71 2.70 0.87 12.82
N PRO A 72 3.98 0.90 13.22
CA PRO A 72 4.43 1.67 14.37
C PRO A 72 4.03 3.15 14.23
N ASP A 73 3.66 3.80 15.33
CA ASP A 73 3.21 5.21 15.33
C ASP A 73 4.30 6.19 14.90
N THR A 74 5.55 5.76 14.91
CA THR A 74 6.71 6.52 14.40
C THR A 74 6.80 6.53 12.88
N ASN A 75 6.08 5.64 12.20
CA ASN A 75 6.10 5.52 10.75
C ASN A 75 5.02 6.39 10.11
N LEU A 76 5.35 6.94 8.94
CA LEU A 76 4.38 7.70 8.16
C LEU A 76 3.28 6.77 7.63
N CYS A 77 2.03 7.11 7.92
CA CYS A 77 0.88 6.38 7.41
C CYS A 77 0.66 6.70 5.92
N PRO A 78 0.71 5.72 5.01
CA PRO A 78 0.58 5.96 3.58
C PRO A 78 -0.86 6.31 3.20
N PRO A 79 -1.10 7.29 2.32
CA PRO A 79 -2.44 7.54 1.78
C PRO A 79 -2.83 6.44 0.77
N ILE A 80 -3.64 5.47 1.19
CA ILE A 80 -4.01 4.29 0.39
C ILE A 80 -4.53 4.63 -1.01
N PRO A 81 -5.43 5.63 -1.22
CA PRO A 81 -5.92 5.94 -2.55
C PRO A 81 -4.81 6.28 -3.56
N GLY A 82 -3.86 7.14 -3.18
CA GLY A 82 -2.75 7.50 -4.07
C GLY A 82 -1.75 6.35 -4.28
N ARG A 83 -1.67 5.40 -3.33
CA ARG A 83 -0.85 4.20 -3.50
C ARG A 83 -1.48 3.23 -4.49
N ALA A 84 -2.80 3.10 -4.45
CA ALA A 84 -3.54 2.32 -5.44
C ALA A 84 -3.40 2.89 -6.86
N ASP A 85 -3.46 4.21 -7.01
CA ASP A 85 -3.22 4.86 -8.30
C ASP A 85 -1.88 4.47 -8.91
N TYR A 86 -0.81 4.50 -8.12
CA TYR A 86 0.52 4.15 -8.61
C TYR A 86 0.57 2.70 -9.15
N VAL A 87 -0.06 1.76 -8.44
CA VAL A 87 -0.16 0.37 -8.90
C VAL A 87 -0.96 0.27 -10.20
N HIS A 88 -2.07 0.99 -10.32
CA HIS A 88 -2.89 0.99 -11.54
C HIS A 88 -2.16 1.59 -12.74
N TYR A 89 -1.39 2.67 -12.56
CA TYR A 89 -0.56 3.23 -13.63
C TYR A 89 0.58 2.29 -14.07
N ILE A 90 1.16 1.52 -13.14
CA ILE A 90 2.12 0.46 -13.53
C ILE A 90 1.41 -0.59 -14.38
N ALA A 91 0.19 -0.98 -14.03
CA ALA A 91 -0.57 -1.94 -14.81
C ALA A 91 -0.86 -1.43 -16.24
N ASP A 92 -1.14 -0.14 -16.40
CA ASP A 92 -1.31 0.47 -17.73
C ASP A 92 -0.02 0.45 -18.54
N LEU A 93 1.11 0.81 -17.92
CA LEU A 93 2.41 0.75 -18.59
C LEU A 93 2.77 -0.67 -19.05
N LEU A 94 2.43 -1.69 -18.26
CA LEU A 94 2.62 -3.08 -18.68
C LEU A 94 1.69 -3.45 -19.84
N ALA A 95 0.44 -2.96 -19.82
CA ALA A 95 -0.52 -3.19 -20.88
C ALA A 95 -0.11 -2.57 -22.22
N GLU A 96 0.60 -1.44 -22.25
CA GLU A 96 1.14 -0.84 -23.46
C GLU A 96 2.05 -1.80 -24.25
N SER A 97 2.75 -2.69 -23.54
CA SER A 97 3.67 -3.66 -24.16
C SER A 97 3.00 -4.97 -24.54
N SER A 98 1.93 -5.38 -23.84
CA SER A 98 1.28 -6.70 -24.00
C SER A 98 -0.09 -6.62 -24.69
N GLY A 99 -0.67 -5.43 -24.85
CA GLY A 99 -2.01 -5.22 -25.39
C GLY A 99 -3.15 -5.40 -24.37
N GLU A 100 -2.86 -5.99 -23.21
CA GLU A 100 -3.81 -6.18 -22.11
C GLU A 100 -3.08 -6.07 -20.77
N ILE A 101 -3.83 -5.82 -19.68
CA ILE A 101 -3.25 -5.78 -18.34
C ILE A 101 -2.84 -7.20 -17.93
N PRO A 102 -1.53 -7.46 -17.76
CA PRO A 102 -1.08 -8.78 -17.35
C PRO A 102 -1.45 -9.06 -15.90
N ALA A 103 -1.99 -10.24 -15.61
CA ALA A 103 -2.43 -10.65 -14.29
C ALA A 103 -1.80 -11.98 -13.84
N GLY A 104 -1.90 -12.25 -12.54
CA GLY A 104 -1.45 -13.51 -11.94
C GLY A 104 0.04 -13.53 -11.59
N VAL A 105 0.46 -14.65 -11.00
CA VAL A 105 1.80 -14.84 -10.40
C VAL A 105 2.96 -14.88 -11.41
N ALA A 106 2.66 -14.95 -12.71
CA ALA A 106 3.69 -14.85 -13.75
C ALA A 106 4.29 -13.44 -13.81
N VAL A 107 3.54 -12.42 -13.42
CA VAL A 107 4.03 -11.06 -13.28
C VAL A 107 4.75 -10.92 -11.95
N LYS A 108 6.02 -10.55 -11.99
CA LYS A 108 6.87 -10.39 -10.81
C LYS A 108 7.28 -8.93 -10.66
N GLY A 109 6.89 -8.30 -9.56
CA GLY A 109 7.26 -6.94 -9.21
C GLY A 109 8.29 -6.88 -8.09
N LEU A 110 9.17 -5.89 -8.16
CA LEU A 110 10.13 -5.55 -7.11
C LEU A 110 9.78 -4.18 -6.54
N ASP A 111 9.43 -4.14 -5.24
CA ASP A 111 9.18 -2.90 -4.50
C ASP A 111 10.44 -2.52 -3.69
N ILE A 112 11.07 -1.40 -4.07
CA ILE A 112 12.30 -0.92 -3.48
C ILE A 112 11.98 0.11 -2.39
N GLY A 113 12.34 -0.20 -1.15
CA GLY A 113 11.96 0.60 0.01
C GLY A 113 10.50 0.36 0.40
N THR A 114 10.11 -0.92 0.54
CA THR A 114 8.74 -1.34 0.83
C THR A 114 8.20 -0.81 2.17
N GLY A 115 9.10 -0.48 3.07
CA GLY A 115 8.79 0.07 4.39
C GLY A 115 8.05 -0.90 5.31
N ALA A 116 7.69 -0.41 6.49
CA ALA A 116 6.94 -1.17 7.47
C ALA A 116 5.49 -1.45 7.05
N ASN A 117 4.97 -0.68 6.09
CA ASN A 117 3.56 -0.72 5.70
C ASN A 117 3.23 -1.74 4.60
N LEU A 118 4.20 -2.17 3.80
CA LEU A 118 4.05 -3.16 2.73
C LEU A 118 2.94 -2.85 1.71
N VAL A 119 2.48 -1.61 1.62
CA VAL A 119 1.22 -1.25 0.95
C VAL A 119 1.21 -1.55 -0.55
N TYR A 120 2.33 -1.35 -1.24
CA TYR A 120 2.41 -1.61 -2.68
C TYR A 120 2.33 -3.09 -3.03
N PRO A 121 3.09 -4.00 -2.39
CA PRO A 121 2.94 -5.43 -2.59
C PRO A 121 1.52 -5.93 -2.28
N LEU A 122 0.90 -5.44 -1.19
CA LEU A 122 -0.46 -5.81 -0.81
C LEU A 122 -1.48 -5.43 -1.89
N ILE A 123 -1.48 -4.16 -2.31
CA ILE A 123 -2.42 -3.65 -3.33
C ILE A 123 -2.15 -4.32 -4.69
N ALA A 124 -0.90 -4.46 -5.10
CA ALA A 124 -0.53 -5.06 -6.37
C ALA A 124 -1.01 -6.51 -6.48
N HIS A 125 -0.78 -7.32 -5.44
CA HIS A 125 -1.27 -8.69 -5.43
C HIS A 125 -2.80 -8.75 -5.40
N ARG A 126 -3.46 -8.00 -4.53
CA ARG A 126 -4.93 -8.02 -4.39
C ARG A 126 -5.64 -7.51 -5.64
N SER A 127 -5.05 -6.55 -6.37
CA SER A 127 -5.66 -5.99 -7.58
C SER A 127 -5.40 -6.84 -8.83
N TYR A 128 -4.23 -7.45 -8.96
CA TYR A 128 -3.80 -8.08 -10.20
C TYR A 128 -3.24 -9.49 -10.05
N GLY A 129 -3.13 -10.02 -8.84
CA GLY A 129 -2.56 -11.34 -8.56
C GLY A 129 -1.03 -11.41 -8.75
N TRP A 130 -0.33 -10.29 -8.84
CA TRP A 130 1.12 -10.25 -9.08
C TRP A 130 1.91 -10.83 -7.91
N GLN A 131 3.01 -11.50 -8.22
CA GLN A 131 3.98 -11.90 -7.22
C GLN A 131 4.91 -10.73 -6.92
N MET A 132 5.16 -10.45 -5.64
CA MET A 132 5.92 -9.27 -5.23
C MET A 132 7.13 -9.64 -4.35
N LEU A 133 8.24 -8.94 -4.56
CA LEU A 133 9.36 -8.91 -3.63
C LEU A 133 9.48 -7.50 -3.06
N GLY A 134 9.26 -7.34 -1.76
CA GLY A 134 9.51 -6.10 -1.03
C GLY A 134 10.93 -6.08 -0.46
N THR A 135 11.67 -5.01 -0.70
CA THR A 135 13.00 -4.84 -0.14
C THR A 135 13.10 -3.57 0.69
N ASP A 136 13.87 -3.61 1.76
CA ASP A 136 14.17 -2.44 2.58
C ASP A 136 15.57 -2.57 3.22
N ILE A 137 16.15 -1.45 3.60
CA ILE A 137 17.40 -1.41 4.38
C ILE A 137 17.16 -1.61 5.87
N SER A 138 15.97 -1.26 6.35
CA SER A 138 15.56 -1.31 7.75
C SER A 138 15.04 -2.68 8.11
N ASP A 139 15.74 -3.38 8.98
CA ASP A 139 15.31 -4.66 9.54
C ASP A 139 14.01 -4.52 10.34
N ASP A 140 13.85 -3.43 11.09
CA ASP A 140 12.62 -3.17 11.86
C ASP A 140 11.40 -2.95 10.95
N SER A 141 11.59 -2.28 9.80
CA SER A 141 10.53 -2.15 8.79
C SER A 141 10.12 -3.52 8.24
N LEU A 142 11.10 -4.36 7.92
CA LEU A 142 10.83 -5.71 7.39
C LEU A 142 10.19 -6.63 8.42
N LYS A 143 10.55 -6.52 9.70
CA LYS A 143 9.86 -7.25 10.78
C LYS A 143 8.38 -6.88 10.85
N ASN A 144 8.05 -5.59 10.84
CA ASN A 144 6.65 -5.17 10.83
C ASN A 144 5.91 -5.63 9.55
N ALA A 145 6.57 -5.54 8.39
CA ALA A 145 6.00 -6.05 7.15
C ALA A 145 5.75 -7.57 7.20
N GLN A 146 6.65 -8.33 7.85
CA GLN A 146 6.45 -9.76 8.07
C GLN A 146 5.29 -10.03 9.02
N GLU A 147 5.13 -9.27 10.10
CA GLU A 147 3.97 -9.38 11.01
C GLU A 147 2.64 -9.18 10.26
N ILE A 148 2.58 -8.25 9.29
CA ILE A 148 1.41 -8.09 8.43
C ILE A 148 1.17 -9.35 7.60
N LEU A 149 2.20 -9.95 7.00
CA LEU A 149 2.07 -11.17 6.22
C LEU A 149 1.65 -12.37 7.09
N ASP A 150 2.15 -12.47 8.30
CA ASP A 150 1.81 -13.54 9.24
C ASP A 150 0.34 -13.51 9.67
N GLN A 151 -0.30 -12.34 9.60
CA GLN A 151 -1.74 -12.17 9.78
C GLN A 151 -2.56 -12.46 8.52
N ASN A 152 -1.91 -12.66 7.35
CA ASN A 152 -2.51 -12.85 6.05
C ASN A 152 -1.80 -14.00 5.32
N LEU A 153 -1.97 -15.22 5.82
CA LEU A 153 -1.21 -16.41 5.41
C LEU A 153 -1.29 -16.74 3.91
N ASP A 154 -2.38 -16.36 3.27
CA ASP A 154 -2.58 -16.51 1.83
C ASP A 154 -1.64 -15.62 1.00
N LEU A 155 -1.06 -14.57 1.60
CA LEU A 155 -0.08 -13.70 0.96
C LEU A 155 1.36 -14.20 1.06
N LEU A 156 1.68 -15.08 2.01
CA LEU A 156 3.04 -15.63 2.21
C LEU A 156 3.64 -16.28 0.95
N PRO A 157 2.90 -17.06 0.13
CA PRO A 157 3.45 -17.66 -1.07
C PRO A 157 3.76 -16.66 -2.20
N VAL A 158 3.16 -15.47 -2.15
CA VAL A 158 3.14 -14.52 -3.28
C VAL A 158 3.83 -13.19 -2.98
N ILE A 159 4.04 -12.87 -1.71
CA ILE A 159 4.80 -11.69 -1.28
C ILE A 159 5.99 -12.16 -0.45
N GLN A 160 7.19 -11.82 -0.91
CA GLN A 160 8.45 -12.11 -0.22
C GLN A 160 9.10 -10.83 0.26
N LEU A 161 9.86 -10.93 1.34
CA LEU A 161 10.63 -9.83 1.90
C LEU A 161 12.12 -10.15 1.87
N GLN A 162 12.94 -9.16 1.57
CA GLN A 162 14.39 -9.32 1.57
C GLN A 162 15.06 -8.03 2.04
N GLN A 163 15.98 -8.15 2.99
CA GLN A 163 16.77 -7.02 3.43
C GLN A 163 17.85 -6.66 2.40
N GLN A 164 17.98 -5.36 2.09
CA GLN A 164 19.15 -4.81 1.43
C GLN A 164 20.21 -4.48 2.49
N PRO A 165 21.28 -5.27 2.60
CA PRO A 165 22.24 -5.11 3.69
C PRO A 165 23.18 -3.90 3.52
N ASP A 166 23.30 -3.36 2.30
CA ASP A 166 24.15 -2.23 2.00
C ASP A 166 23.33 -1.04 1.45
N PRO A 167 23.16 0.04 2.24
CA PRO A 167 22.34 1.19 1.83
C PRO A 167 22.88 1.96 0.62
N LYS A 168 24.11 1.68 0.18
CA LYS A 168 24.70 2.28 -1.02
C LYS A 168 24.26 1.58 -2.31
N HIS A 169 23.57 0.46 -2.20
CA HIS A 169 23.15 -0.35 -3.33
C HIS A 169 21.64 -0.57 -3.31
N ILE A 170 21.06 -0.68 -4.50
CA ILE A 170 19.64 -1.02 -4.67
C ILE A 170 19.51 -2.50 -5.02
N PHE A 171 20.19 -2.94 -6.05
CA PHE A 171 20.03 -4.28 -6.62
C PHE A 171 21.11 -5.29 -6.20
N LYS A 172 22.29 -4.81 -5.81
CA LYS A 172 23.40 -5.69 -5.40
C LYS A 172 22.97 -6.49 -4.16
N ASN A 173 23.21 -7.78 -4.17
CA ASN A 173 22.79 -8.77 -3.17
C ASN A 173 21.26 -9.03 -3.11
N ILE A 174 20.45 -8.29 -3.88
CA ILE A 174 19.03 -8.54 -4.05
C ILE A 174 18.81 -9.39 -5.30
N LEU A 175 19.32 -8.91 -6.45
CA LEU A 175 19.15 -9.64 -7.71
C LEU A 175 20.23 -10.72 -7.85
N LYS A 176 19.78 -11.93 -8.17
CA LYS A 176 20.62 -13.05 -8.59
C LYS A 176 20.58 -13.14 -10.12
N SER A 177 21.52 -13.86 -10.73
CA SER A 177 21.64 -13.98 -12.19
C SER A 177 20.40 -14.57 -12.88
N ASP A 178 19.64 -15.36 -12.15
CA ASP A 178 18.42 -16.05 -12.60
C ASP A 178 17.11 -15.30 -12.26
N ASN A 179 17.18 -14.25 -11.43
CA ASN A 179 16.00 -13.47 -11.09
C ASN A 179 15.56 -12.65 -12.31
N ARG A 180 14.27 -12.69 -12.58
CA ARG A 180 13.63 -11.85 -13.59
C ARG A 180 12.41 -11.18 -12.97
N PHE A 181 12.38 -9.87 -13.02
CA PHE A 181 11.23 -9.07 -12.62
C PHE A 181 10.62 -8.41 -13.86
N THR A 182 9.30 -8.38 -13.89
CA THR A 182 8.54 -7.72 -14.96
C THR A 182 8.66 -6.21 -14.81
N PHE A 183 8.69 -5.71 -13.57
CA PHE A 183 8.88 -4.30 -13.27
C PHE A 183 9.55 -4.11 -11.91
N SER A 184 10.07 -2.92 -11.69
CA SER A 184 10.44 -2.43 -10.35
C SER A 184 9.72 -1.12 -10.08
N MET A 185 9.41 -0.89 -8.80
CA MET A 185 8.79 0.33 -8.33
C MET A 185 9.53 0.85 -7.09
N CYS A 186 9.43 2.14 -6.84
CA CYS A 186 10.01 2.77 -5.68
C CYS A 186 9.20 4.04 -5.35
N ASN A 187 8.95 4.24 -4.07
CA ASN A 187 8.45 5.50 -3.56
C ASN A 187 9.42 6.02 -2.50
N PRO A 188 10.49 6.71 -2.92
CA PRO A 188 11.51 7.17 -2.00
C PRO A 188 10.92 8.12 -0.96
N PRO A 189 11.48 8.15 0.27
CA PRO A 189 11.03 9.11 1.27
C PRO A 189 11.17 10.53 0.72
N SER A 190 10.11 11.33 0.84
CA SER A 190 10.19 12.74 0.52
C SER A 190 11.21 13.40 1.45
N MET A 191 12.33 13.85 0.90
CA MET A 191 13.27 14.68 1.63
C MET A 191 12.60 16.03 1.87
N ILE A 192 11.89 16.17 3.00
CA ILE A 192 11.58 17.51 3.52
C ILE A 192 12.95 18.07 3.94
N PRO A 193 13.45 19.14 3.30
CA PRO A 193 14.65 19.78 3.79
C PRO A 193 14.41 20.14 5.25
N LYS A 194 15.24 19.67 6.17
CA LYS A 194 15.24 20.20 7.53
C LYS A 194 15.43 21.70 7.36
N LYS A 195 14.35 22.49 7.46
CA LYS A 195 14.50 23.93 7.61
C LYS A 195 15.47 24.09 8.76
N LEU A 196 16.60 24.71 8.46
CA LEU A 196 17.54 25.19 9.45
C LEU A 196 16.73 25.90 10.54
N ARG A 197 16.72 25.35 11.73
CA ARG A 197 16.18 26.01 12.92
C ARG A 197 17.17 27.06 13.36
#